data_b9dd478dfe358e4d8cd601281d91fc42
#
_entry.id   b9dd478dfe358e4d8cd601281d91fc42
#
_cell.length_a   1.000
_cell.length_b   1.000
_cell.length_c   1.000
_cell.angle_alpha   90.00
_cell.angle_beta   90.00
_cell.angle_gamma   90.00
#
_symmetry.space_group_name_H-M   'P 1'
#
loop_
_entity.id
_entity.type
_entity.pdbx_description
1 polymer ?
#
loop_
_entity_poly.entity_id
_entity_poly.type
_entity_poly.pdbx_seq_one_letter_code
_entity_poly.pdbx_strand_id
1 'polypeptide(L)'
;MDVRMLDLQYKNIPINAWYARPQIVRGAIVLVHGFGEHSGRYMDVVTPRLLQENLAVFSYDNIGHGKSGGKRGHCPNYSALLELLDNIIAKAKLLNPNKPIFLYGHSMGGNLVLNYNLRIKSNLAGIIATSPYLKLAFQPPKWKMILGKFMLKILPSITMSSGLNPQHISRIDQEVEKYIADPLVHDRVSPMYSFPIMEAGEWAIQNANRLNTKTLLLHGTGDKIIDYRATEKLHKNSKVTELHLIEGGYHELHKDVGSKNTLDIIGIWLRNSLDLFYSQK
;
A
#
# COMPACT_ATOMS: atom_id res chain seq x y z
N MET A 1 7.98 -20.93 -5.11
CA MET A 1 7.53 -20.17 -3.93
C MET A 1 6.40 -20.94 -3.26
N ASP A 2 6.57 -21.33 -1.99
CA ASP A 2 5.50 -22.00 -1.20
C ASP A 2 4.61 -20.90 -0.59
N VAL A 3 3.37 -20.81 -1.08
CA VAL A 3 2.37 -19.83 -0.61
C VAL A 3 1.33 -20.56 0.22
N ARG A 4 1.09 -20.08 1.44
CA ARG A 4 0.11 -20.63 2.36
C ARG A 4 -0.99 -19.62 2.64
N MET A 5 -2.23 -20.09 2.60
CA MET A 5 -3.38 -19.24 2.92
C MET A 5 -3.47 -19.04 4.44
N LEU A 6 -3.90 -17.86 4.83
CA LEU A 6 -4.26 -17.53 6.22
C LEU A 6 -5.78 -17.58 6.35
N ASP A 7 -6.26 -18.30 7.35
CA ASP A 7 -7.66 -18.21 7.76
C ASP A 7 -7.86 -16.87 8.50
N LEU A 8 -8.54 -15.94 7.85
CA LEU A 8 -8.75 -14.61 8.36
C LEU A 8 -10.14 -14.07 8.00
N GLN A 9 -10.76 -13.46 8.98
CA GLN A 9 -12.00 -12.71 8.81
C GLN A 9 -11.86 -11.34 9.48
N TYR A 10 -12.46 -10.32 8.88
CA TYR A 10 -12.70 -9.05 9.54
C TYR A 10 -14.19 -8.96 9.88
N LYS A 11 -14.53 -9.10 11.16
CA LYS A 11 -15.92 -9.33 11.60
C LYS A 11 -16.48 -10.55 10.84
N ASN A 12 -17.54 -10.36 10.05
CA ASN A 12 -18.16 -11.42 9.24
C ASN A 12 -17.72 -11.38 7.75
N ILE A 13 -16.68 -10.63 7.42
CA ILE A 13 -16.19 -10.50 6.05
C ILE A 13 -14.99 -11.44 5.88
N PRO A 14 -15.06 -12.46 5.01
CA PRO A 14 -13.91 -13.31 4.73
C PRO A 14 -12.82 -12.51 4.02
N ILE A 15 -11.59 -12.67 4.46
CA ILE A 15 -10.42 -11.98 3.92
C ILE A 15 -9.50 -12.98 3.24
N ASN A 16 -9.25 -12.77 1.96
CA ASN A 16 -8.23 -13.50 1.23
C ASN A 16 -6.86 -13.00 1.67
N ALA A 17 -6.17 -13.79 2.47
CA ALA A 17 -4.84 -13.47 2.98
C ALA A 17 -3.91 -14.65 2.82
N TRP A 18 -2.63 -14.38 2.57
CA TRP A 18 -1.62 -15.41 2.36
C TRP A 18 -0.25 -14.97 2.90
N TYR A 19 0.64 -15.94 3.07
CA TYR A 19 2.03 -15.68 3.35
C TYR A 19 2.95 -16.63 2.59
N ALA A 20 4.17 -16.16 2.32
CA ALA A 20 5.25 -16.95 1.75
C ALA A 20 6.51 -16.80 2.61
N ARG A 21 7.32 -17.86 2.72
CA ARG A 21 8.53 -17.85 3.55
C ARG A 21 9.77 -18.27 2.75
N PRO A 22 10.92 -17.60 2.94
CA PRO A 22 12.21 -18.11 2.49
C PRO A 22 12.68 -19.27 3.40
N GLN A 23 13.73 -19.98 3.01
CA GLN A 23 14.33 -21.03 3.84
C GLN A 23 14.84 -20.48 5.18
N ILE A 24 15.50 -19.32 5.15
CA ILE A 24 15.97 -18.62 6.35
C ILE A 24 15.13 -17.36 6.50
N VAL A 25 14.48 -17.19 7.65
CA VAL A 25 13.66 -15.99 7.95
C VAL A 25 14.43 -15.09 8.91
N ARG A 26 14.81 -13.89 8.43
CA ARG A 26 15.43 -12.82 9.24
C ARG A 26 14.40 -11.78 9.73
N GLY A 27 13.26 -11.66 9.09
CA GLY A 27 12.20 -10.71 9.45
C GLY A 27 10.90 -11.06 8.75
N ALA A 28 9.86 -10.27 8.95
CA ALA A 28 8.62 -10.39 8.20
C ALA A 28 8.19 -9.01 7.67
N ILE A 29 7.48 -9.01 6.53
CA ILE A 29 6.95 -7.82 5.91
C ILE A 29 5.47 -8.04 5.56
N VAL A 30 4.63 -7.06 5.89
CA VAL A 30 3.23 -7.04 5.49
C VAL A 30 3.10 -6.12 4.28
N LEU A 31 2.66 -6.68 3.15
CA LEU A 31 2.47 -6.00 1.88
C LEU A 31 1.00 -5.63 1.71
N VAL A 32 0.73 -4.36 1.44
CA VAL A 32 -0.60 -3.78 1.27
C VAL A 32 -0.73 -3.19 -0.14
N HIS A 33 -1.65 -3.75 -0.92
CA HIS A 33 -1.90 -3.38 -2.31
C HIS A 33 -2.61 -2.03 -2.47
N GLY A 34 -2.64 -1.49 -3.71
CA GLY A 34 -3.31 -0.26 -4.09
C GLY A 34 -4.82 -0.40 -4.23
N PHE A 35 -5.50 0.72 -4.55
CA PHE A 35 -6.93 0.73 -4.79
C PHE A 35 -7.27 0.10 -6.15
N GLY A 36 -8.37 -0.65 -6.20
CA GLY A 36 -8.88 -1.27 -7.42
C GLY A 36 -8.15 -2.53 -7.86
N GLU A 37 -7.08 -2.92 -7.17
CA GLU A 37 -6.25 -4.09 -7.46
C GLU A 37 -6.29 -5.13 -6.32
N HIS A 38 -5.34 -6.06 -6.26
CA HIS A 38 -5.29 -7.12 -5.26
C HIS A 38 -3.85 -7.63 -5.00
N SER A 39 -3.67 -8.35 -3.90
CA SER A 39 -2.37 -8.85 -3.43
C SER A 39 -1.67 -9.80 -4.41
N GLY A 40 -2.40 -10.50 -5.25
CA GLY A 40 -1.87 -11.43 -6.24
C GLY A 40 -0.97 -10.76 -7.30
N ARG A 41 -1.17 -9.47 -7.57
CA ARG A 41 -0.36 -8.71 -8.56
C ARG A 41 1.08 -8.46 -8.12
N TYR A 42 1.41 -8.77 -6.87
CA TYR A 42 2.76 -8.60 -6.31
C TYR A 42 3.55 -9.91 -6.27
N MET A 43 2.91 -11.04 -6.62
CA MET A 43 3.53 -12.38 -6.49
C MET A 43 4.64 -12.63 -7.51
N ASP A 44 4.60 -11.99 -8.67
CA ASP A 44 5.53 -12.19 -9.78
C ASP A 44 6.82 -11.37 -9.66
N VAL A 45 6.76 -10.18 -9.05
CA VAL A 45 7.87 -9.22 -9.05
C VAL A 45 8.31 -8.86 -7.63
N VAL A 46 7.41 -8.33 -6.80
CA VAL A 46 7.77 -7.79 -5.48
C VAL A 46 8.02 -8.89 -4.47
N THR A 47 7.12 -9.88 -4.39
CA THR A 47 7.24 -10.98 -3.42
C THR A 47 8.55 -11.77 -3.54
N PRO A 48 8.99 -12.19 -4.74
CA PRO A 48 10.28 -12.86 -4.90
C PRO A 48 11.46 -12.00 -4.42
N ARG A 49 11.42 -10.70 -4.69
CA ARG A 49 12.46 -9.77 -4.24
C ARG A 49 12.52 -9.69 -2.71
N LEU A 50 11.37 -9.59 -2.05
CA LEU A 50 11.30 -9.55 -0.58
C LEU A 50 11.77 -10.88 0.07
N LEU A 51 11.45 -12.02 -0.55
CA LEU A 51 11.92 -13.34 -0.11
C LEU A 51 13.46 -13.47 -0.23
N GLN A 52 14.07 -12.89 -1.29
CA GLN A 52 15.53 -12.84 -1.43
C GLN A 52 16.21 -12.06 -0.32
N GLU A 53 15.52 -11.11 0.31
CA GLU A 53 16.00 -10.37 1.49
C GLU A 53 15.75 -11.15 2.81
N ASN A 54 15.44 -12.44 2.73
CA ASN A 54 15.14 -13.30 3.89
C ASN A 54 13.95 -12.81 4.73
N LEU A 55 12.96 -12.17 4.11
CA LEU A 55 11.72 -11.75 4.76
C LEU A 55 10.60 -12.73 4.47
N ALA A 56 9.86 -13.15 5.51
CA ALA A 56 8.55 -13.76 5.34
C ALA A 56 7.56 -12.69 4.87
N VAL A 57 6.91 -12.92 3.73
CA VAL A 57 5.99 -11.95 3.11
C VAL A 57 4.56 -12.33 3.46
N PHE A 58 3.82 -11.42 4.04
CA PHE A 58 2.39 -11.52 4.34
C PHE A 58 1.66 -10.53 3.45
N SER A 59 0.55 -10.93 2.85
CA SER A 59 -0.30 -10.03 2.09
C SER A 59 -1.76 -10.48 2.14
N TYR A 60 -2.64 -9.57 1.79
CA TYR A 60 -4.09 -9.79 1.82
C TYR A 60 -4.79 -8.89 0.81
N ASP A 61 -5.98 -9.27 0.42
CA ASP A 61 -6.87 -8.41 -0.33
C ASP A 61 -7.70 -7.56 0.64
N ASN A 62 -7.69 -6.24 0.46
CA ASN A 62 -8.50 -5.34 1.28
C ASN A 62 -10.00 -5.62 1.12
N ILE A 63 -10.81 -5.16 2.08
CA ILE A 63 -12.27 -5.26 2.03
C ILE A 63 -12.77 -4.69 0.70
N GLY A 64 -13.61 -5.45 -0.01
CA GLY A 64 -14.16 -5.07 -1.31
C GLY A 64 -13.17 -5.12 -2.48
N HIS A 65 -12.02 -5.83 -2.32
CA HIS A 65 -11.01 -6.02 -3.36
C HIS A 65 -10.66 -7.49 -3.56
N GLY A 66 -10.06 -7.81 -4.69
CA GLY A 66 -9.54 -9.12 -5.00
C GLY A 66 -10.54 -10.25 -4.73
N LYS A 67 -10.15 -11.24 -3.96
CA LYS A 67 -10.97 -12.39 -3.51
C LYS A 67 -11.59 -12.18 -2.13
N SER A 68 -11.29 -11.06 -1.46
CA SER A 68 -11.93 -10.73 -0.18
C SER A 68 -13.40 -10.37 -0.34
N GLY A 69 -14.16 -10.62 0.71
CA GLY A 69 -15.57 -10.28 0.79
C GLY A 69 -15.81 -8.77 0.86
N GLY A 70 -17.10 -8.43 0.94
CA GLY A 70 -17.55 -7.04 0.93
C GLY A 70 -17.96 -6.57 -0.48
N LYS A 71 -18.61 -5.40 -0.53
CA LYS A 71 -19.04 -4.79 -1.80
C LYS A 71 -17.82 -4.20 -2.52
N ARG A 72 -17.69 -4.48 -3.83
CA ARG A 72 -16.58 -3.97 -4.65
C ARG A 72 -16.42 -2.45 -4.53
N GLY A 73 -15.19 -2.03 -4.17
CA GLY A 73 -14.83 -0.63 -4.01
C GLY A 73 -15.51 0.08 -2.83
N HIS A 74 -15.98 -0.70 -1.83
CA HIS A 74 -16.56 -0.17 -0.60
C HIS A 74 -15.91 -0.79 0.63
N CYS A 75 -15.74 0.02 1.68
CA CYS A 75 -15.34 -0.41 3.02
C CYS A 75 -16.31 0.20 4.06
N PRO A 76 -16.45 -0.40 5.24
CA PRO A 76 -17.32 0.15 6.29
C PRO A 76 -16.91 1.55 6.74
N ASN A 77 -15.62 1.77 6.92
CA ASN A 77 -14.98 3.06 7.22
C ASN A 77 -13.45 2.92 7.09
N TYR A 78 -12.73 4.02 7.20
CA TYR A 78 -11.26 4.03 7.11
C TYR A 78 -10.58 3.25 8.25
N SER A 79 -11.13 3.31 9.46
CA SER A 79 -10.59 2.57 10.62
C SER A 79 -10.63 1.07 10.41
N ALA A 80 -11.66 0.54 9.70
CA ALA A 80 -11.75 -0.87 9.37
C ALA A 80 -10.56 -1.36 8.52
N LEU A 81 -10.00 -0.51 7.66
CA LEU A 81 -8.82 -0.84 6.87
C LEU A 81 -7.56 -0.88 7.74
N LEU A 82 -7.44 0.04 8.71
CA LEU A 82 -6.31 0.05 9.66
C LEU A 82 -6.40 -1.12 10.65
N GLU A 83 -7.59 -1.45 11.14
CA GLU A 83 -7.84 -2.61 12.01
C GLU A 83 -7.51 -3.93 11.29
N LEU A 84 -7.89 -4.04 10.01
CA LEU A 84 -7.53 -5.22 9.20
C LEU A 84 -6.01 -5.32 9.04
N LEU A 85 -5.33 -4.23 8.74
CA LEU A 85 -3.86 -4.19 8.68
C LEU A 85 -3.24 -4.61 10.01
N ASP A 86 -3.77 -4.15 11.14
CA ASP A 86 -3.29 -4.54 12.47
C ASP A 86 -3.44 -6.05 12.72
N ASN A 87 -4.56 -6.64 12.31
CA ASN A 87 -4.79 -8.08 12.40
C ASN A 87 -3.75 -8.89 11.60
N ILE A 88 -3.38 -8.44 10.39
CA ILE A 88 -2.33 -9.08 9.60
C ILE A 88 -0.95 -8.92 10.26
N ILE A 89 -0.66 -7.75 10.80
CA ILE A 89 0.58 -7.50 11.54
C ILE A 89 0.67 -8.43 12.76
N ALA A 90 -0.43 -8.60 13.49
CA ALA A 90 -0.49 -9.53 14.63
C ALA A 90 -0.22 -10.98 14.21
N LYS A 91 -0.77 -11.43 13.07
CA LYS A 91 -0.49 -12.75 12.50
C LYS A 91 0.98 -12.88 12.08
N ALA A 92 1.55 -11.86 11.45
CA ALA A 92 2.95 -11.85 11.06
C ALA A 92 3.88 -11.95 12.28
N LYS A 93 3.58 -11.23 13.37
CA LYS A 93 4.30 -11.30 14.65
C LYS A 93 4.19 -12.68 15.28
N LEU A 94 2.99 -13.26 15.34
CA LEU A 94 2.74 -14.58 15.91
C LEU A 94 3.54 -15.68 15.19
N LEU A 95 3.59 -15.64 13.86
CA LEU A 95 4.29 -16.62 13.05
C LEU A 95 5.81 -16.37 12.94
N ASN A 96 6.29 -15.21 13.37
CA ASN A 96 7.70 -14.83 13.37
C ASN A 96 8.09 -14.17 14.71
N PRO A 97 8.04 -14.89 15.83
CA PRO A 97 8.33 -14.35 17.15
C PRO A 97 9.76 -13.80 17.20
N ASN A 98 9.93 -12.64 17.86
CA ASN A 98 11.22 -11.95 18.04
C ASN A 98 11.91 -11.50 16.75
N LYS A 99 11.23 -11.52 15.61
CA LYS A 99 11.73 -11.00 14.33
C LYS A 99 11.23 -9.58 14.07
N PRO A 100 12.02 -8.74 13.39
CA PRO A 100 11.56 -7.40 12.97
C PRO A 100 10.41 -7.50 11.98
N ILE A 101 9.42 -6.61 12.14
CA ILE A 101 8.28 -6.51 11.26
C ILE A 101 8.38 -5.22 10.46
N PHE A 102 8.27 -5.35 9.14
CA PHE A 102 8.23 -4.25 8.18
C PHE A 102 6.83 -4.12 7.58
N LEU A 103 6.52 -2.94 7.07
CA LEU A 103 5.34 -2.71 6.22
C LEU A 103 5.80 -2.28 4.83
N TYR A 104 5.09 -2.74 3.82
CA TYR A 104 5.19 -2.27 2.43
C TYR A 104 3.80 -1.89 1.97
N GLY A 105 3.62 -0.66 1.49
CA GLY A 105 2.34 -0.21 0.93
C GLY A 105 2.53 0.49 -0.41
N HIS A 106 1.70 0.14 -1.38
CA HIS A 106 1.63 0.83 -2.67
C HIS A 106 0.36 1.66 -2.76
N SER A 107 0.46 2.89 -3.26
CA SER A 107 -0.69 3.76 -3.53
C SER A 107 -1.60 3.91 -2.29
N MET A 108 -2.85 3.41 -2.33
CA MET A 108 -3.73 3.31 -1.18
C MET A 108 -3.07 2.54 -0.02
N GLY A 109 -2.38 1.43 -0.31
CA GLY A 109 -1.60 0.70 0.69
C GLY A 109 -0.51 1.57 1.32
N GLY A 110 0.13 2.43 0.53
CA GLY A 110 1.08 3.44 1.00
C GLY A 110 0.45 4.45 1.97
N ASN A 111 -0.77 4.92 1.65
CA ASN A 111 -1.55 5.75 2.55
C ASN A 111 -1.84 5.01 3.88
N LEU A 112 -2.26 3.74 3.81
CA LEU A 112 -2.61 2.95 5.00
C LEU A 112 -1.41 2.69 5.91
N VAL A 113 -0.24 2.30 5.38
CA VAL A 113 0.94 2.01 6.21
C VAL A 113 1.50 3.27 6.88
N LEU A 114 1.47 4.42 6.20
CA LEU A 114 1.87 5.70 6.77
C LEU A 114 0.90 6.13 7.89
N ASN A 115 -0.41 6.07 7.63
CA ASN A 115 -1.43 6.42 8.62
C ASN A 115 -1.46 5.43 9.79
N TYR A 116 -1.18 4.15 9.57
CA TYR A 116 -1.03 3.17 10.63
C TYR A 116 0.07 3.60 11.62
N ASN A 117 1.25 3.95 11.14
CA ASN A 117 2.35 4.40 12.00
C ASN A 117 2.05 5.72 12.72
N LEU A 118 1.35 6.64 12.05
CA LEU A 118 1.00 7.94 12.64
C LEU A 118 -0.08 7.87 13.71
N ARG A 119 -0.99 6.88 13.64
CA ARG A 119 -2.18 6.78 14.49
C ARG A 119 -2.08 5.70 15.55
N ILE A 120 -1.34 4.63 15.26
CA ILE A 120 -1.26 3.44 16.10
C ILE A 120 0.18 3.29 16.60
N LYS A 121 0.34 3.27 17.93
CA LYS A 121 1.65 3.03 18.54
C LYS A 121 2.06 1.58 18.25
N SER A 122 3.04 1.38 17.37
CA SER A 122 3.50 0.08 16.96
C SER A 122 5.03 0.02 16.96
N ASN A 123 5.56 -1.17 17.27
CA ASN A 123 7.00 -1.41 17.19
C ASN A 123 7.30 -2.07 15.82
N LEU A 124 7.48 -1.24 14.79
CA LEU A 124 7.85 -1.64 13.44
C LEU A 124 9.33 -1.37 13.22
N ALA A 125 10.00 -2.25 12.48
CA ALA A 125 11.40 -2.09 12.12
C ALA A 125 11.60 -1.12 10.94
N GLY A 126 10.58 -0.96 10.10
CA GLY A 126 10.62 -0.03 8.99
C GLY A 126 9.35 -0.05 8.14
N ILE A 127 9.20 0.97 7.32
CA ILE A 127 8.07 1.15 6.40
C ILE A 127 8.58 1.48 5.01
N ILE A 128 7.97 0.90 3.99
CA ILE A 128 8.18 1.24 2.58
C ILE A 128 6.85 1.70 2.02
N ALA A 129 6.83 2.88 1.41
CA ALA A 129 5.65 3.39 0.73
C ALA A 129 6.01 3.81 -0.70
N THR A 130 5.43 3.11 -1.69
CA THR A 130 5.63 3.40 -3.11
C THR A 130 4.40 4.14 -3.65
N SER A 131 4.63 5.27 -4.31
CA SER A 131 3.59 6.15 -4.88
C SER A 131 2.40 6.35 -3.91
N PRO A 132 2.64 6.67 -2.60
CA PRO A 132 1.60 6.66 -1.58
C PRO A 132 0.49 7.65 -1.92
N TYR A 133 -0.77 7.21 -1.77
CA TYR A 133 -1.93 8.04 -2.03
C TYR A 133 -2.06 9.16 -0.98
N LEU A 134 -1.32 10.24 -1.17
CA LEU A 134 -1.35 11.42 -0.32
C LEU A 134 -2.21 12.53 -0.92
N LYS A 135 -2.13 12.70 -2.24
CA LYS A 135 -2.92 13.67 -3.01
C LYS A 135 -3.01 13.23 -4.46
N LEU A 136 -4.17 13.42 -5.08
CA LEU A 136 -4.34 13.15 -6.52
C LEU A 136 -3.50 14.14 -7.36
N ALA A 137 -2.94 13.64 -8.46
CA ALA A 137 -2.22 14.46 -9.45
C ALA A 137 -3.16 15.34 -10.28
N PHE A 138 -4.45 15.06 -10.25
CA PHE A 138 -5.49 15.82 -10.94
C PHE A 138 -6.54 16.32 -9.95
N GLN A 139 -7.27 17.36 -10.33
CA GLN A 139 -8.38 17.85 -9.52
C GLN A 139 -9.70 17.31 -10.05
N PRO A 140 -10.42 16.49 -9.28
CA PRO A 140 -11.78 16.10 -9.65
C PRO A 140 -12.67 17.35 -9.78
N PRO A 141 -13.63 17.35 -10.72
CA PRO A 141 -14.55 18.48 -10.87
C PRO A 141 -15.26 18.82 -9.55
N LYS A 142 -15.34 20.12 -9.22
CA LYS A 142 -15.90 20.60 -7.94
C LYS A 142 -17.31 20.05 -7.67
N TRP A 143 -18.15 19.99 -8.71
CA TRP A 143 -19.49 19.45 -8.58
C TRP A 143 -19.52 17.96 -8.17
N LYS A 144 -18.58 17.13 -8.71
CA LYS A 144 -18.43 15.73 -8.29
C LYS A 144 -18.00 15.62 -6.83
N MET A 145 -17.12 16.52 -6.38
CA MET A 145 -16.68 16.55 -4.98
C MET A 145 -17.83 16.92 -4.04
N ILE A 146 -18.64 17.92 -4.40
CA ILE A 146 -19.81 18.34 -3.62
C ILE A 146 -20.85 17.19 -3.58
N LEU A 147 -21.19 16.63 -4.73
CA LEU A 147 -22.14 15.50 -4.82
C LEU A 147 -21.63 14.30 -4.01
N GLY A 148 -20.35 13.95 -4.15
CA GLY A 148 -19.77 12.83 -3.44
C GLY A 148 -19.77 13.01 -1.91
N LYS A 149 -19.49 14.22 -1.40
CA LYS A 149 -19.62 14.55 0.03
C LYS A 149 -21.06 14.45 0.52
N PHE A 150 -22.02 14.85 -0.29
CA PHE A 150 -23.44 14.67 0.01
C PHE A 150 -23.81 13.18 0.05
N MET A 151 -23.37 12.41 -0.95
CA MET A 151 -23.60 10.96 -1.02
C MET A 151 -22.92 10.21 0.11
N LEU A 152 -21.79 10.68 0.63
CA LEU A 152 -21.14 10.09 1.81
C LEU A 152 -22.05 10.07 3.04
N LYS A 153 -22.97 11.04 3.17
CA LYS A 153 -23.93 11.13 4.29
C LYS A 153 -25.19 10.28 4.07
N ILE A 154 -25.64 10.16 2.84
CA ILE A 154 -26.97 9.56 2.52
C ILE A 154 -26.83 8.13 1.99
N LEU A 155 -25.89 7.89 1.06
CA LEU A 155 -25.66 6.61 0.39
C LEU A 155 -24.18 6.28 0.35
N PRO A 156 -23.50 6.11 1.50
CA PRO A 156 -22.05 5.97 1.59
C PRO A 156 -21.49 4.75 0.86
N SER A 157 -22.34 3.75 0.61
CA SER A 157 -21.99 2.49 -0.04
C SER A 157 -22.27 2.44 -1.54
N ILE A 158 -22.87 3.50 -2.13
CA ILE A 158 -23.04 3.54 -3.59
C ILE A 158 -21.67 3.55 -4.27
N THR A 159 -21.50 2.76 -5.32
CA THR A 159 -20.22 2.72 -6.04
C THR A 159 -20.39 3.24 -7.46
N MET A 160 -19.42 4.00 -7.92
CA MET A 160 -19.31 4.53 -9.27
C MET A 160 -17.91 4.23 -9.84
N SER A 161 -17.70 4.50 -11.12
CA SER A 161 -16.35 4.44 -11.69
C SER A 161 -15.45 5.47 -11.02
N SER A 162 -14.23 5.06 -10.63
CA SER A 162 -13.19 5.94 -10.09
C SER A 162 -12.68 6.94 -11.11
N GLY A 163 -12.80 6.62 -12.40
CA GLY A 163 -12.27 7.43 -13.50
C GLY A 163 -10.74 7.35 -13.63
N LEU A 164 -10.10 6.40 -12.97
CA LEU A 164 -8.67 6.16 -13.16
C LEU A 164 -8.43 5.62 -14.57
N ASN A 165 -7.46 6.24 -15.27
CA ASN A 165 -7.03 5.76 -16.58
C ASN A 165 -5.95 4.69 -16.40
N PRO A 166 -6.20 3.42 -16.82
CA PRO A 166 -5.21 2.34 -16.71
C PRO A 166 -3.89 2.63 -17.43
N GLN A 167 -3.88 3.47 -18.47
CA GLN A 167 -2.66 3.87 -19.19
C GLN A 167 -1.68 4.68 -18.32
N HIS A 168 -2.09 5.11 -17.14
CA HIS A 168 -1.24 5.87 -16.22
C HIS A 168 -0.54 5.02 -15.16
N ILE A 169 -0.79 3.68 -15.14
CA ILE A 169 -0.16 2.82 -14.14
C ILE A 169 1.30 2.51 -14.48
N SER A 170 1.62 2.29 -15.76
CA SER A 170 2.94 1.90 -16.24
C SER A 170 3.17 2.42 -17.66
N ARG A 171 4.44 2.60 -18.04
CA ARG A 171 4.89 2.87 -19.42
C ARG A 171 5.08 1.59 -20.25
N ILE A 172 4.87 0.43 -19.64
CA ILE A 172 4.99 -0.88 -20.29
C ILE A 172 3.58 -1.33 -20.68
N ASP A 173 3.26 -1.29 -21.98
CA ASP A 173 1.94 -1.62 -22.50
C ASP A 173 1.45 -3.01 -22.05
N GLN A 174 2.33 -4.02 -22.03
CA GLN A 174 1.99 -5.36 -21.56
C GLN A 174 1.51 -5.38 -20.08
N GLU A 175 2.06 -4.54 -19.20
CA GLU A 175 1.60 -4.46 -17.82
C GLU A 175 0.25 -3.76 -17.72
N VAL A 176 -0.01 -2.77 -18.58
CA VAL A 176 -1.32 -2.13 -18.72
C VAL A 176 -2.37 -3.13 -19.22
N GLU A 177 -2.04 -3.92 -20.25
CA GLU A 177 -2.91 -4.97 -20.78
C GLU A 177 -3.24 -6.04 -19.74
N LYS A 178 -2.25 -6.51 -18.97
CA LYS A 178 -2.46 -7.43 -17.84
C LYS A 178 -3.38 -6.85 -16.78
N TYR A 179 -3.22 -5.56 -16.45
CA TYR A 179 -4.09 -4.87 -15.49
C TYR A 179 -5.54 -4.82 -15.97
N ILE A 180 -5.76 -4.46 -17.25
CA ILE A 180 -7.10 -4.36 -17.84
C ILE A 180 -7.77 -5.74 -17.96
N ALA A 181 -6.99 -6.78 -18.29
CA ALA A 181 -7.49 -8.14 -18.47
C ALA A 181 -7.73 -8.90 -17.15
N ASP A 182 -7.26 -8.38 -16.02
CA ASP A 182 -7.40 -9.06 -14.72
C ASP A 182 -8.82 -8.93 -14.17
N PRO A 183 -9.58 -10.03 -14.02
CA PRO A 183 -10.97 -10.00 -13.56
C PRO A 183 -11.12 -9.60 -12.08
N LEU A 184 -10.04 -9.58 -11.30
CA LEU A 184 -10.04 -9.16 -9.90
C LEU A 184 -9.75 -7.66 -9.74
N VAL A 185 -9.27 -7.00 -10.79
CA VAL A 185 -9.12 -5.55 -10.86
C VAL A 185 -10.49 -4.90 -11.11
N HIS A 186 -10.73 -3.76 -10.51
CA HIS A 186 -11.98 -3.02 -10.69
C HIS A 186 -11.76 -1.50 -10.57
N ASP A 187 -12.64 -0.74 -11.21
CA ASP A 187 -12.67 0.72 -11.16
C ASP A 187 -13.75 1.28 -10.20
N ARG A 188 -14.44 0.41 -9.46
CA ARG A 188 -15.58 0.80 -8.60
C ARG A 188 -15.09 1.44 -7.32
N VAL A 189 -15.63 2.63 -6.97
CA VAL A 189 -15.30 3.34 -5.73
C VAL A 189 -16.56 3.93 -5.08
N SER A 190 -16.67 3.77 -3.77
CA SER A 190 -17.73 4.42 -2.98
C SER A 190 -17.22 5.72 -2.34
N PRO A 191 -18.13 6.66 -2.01
CA PRO A 191 -17.80 7.84 -1.22
C PRO A 191 -17.10 7.49 0.11
N MET A 192 -17.55 6.42 0.80
CA MET A 192 -16.96 5.95 2.04
C MET A 192 -15.53 5.44 1.86
N TYR A 193 -15.16 5.01 0.66
CA TYR A 193 -13.78 4.61 0.38
C TYR A 193 -12.92 5.82 -0.01
N SER A 194 -13.38 6.66 -0.93
CA SER A 194 -12.57 7.72 -1.54
C SER A 194 -12.29 8.89 -0.59
N PHE A 195 -13.33 9.45 0.06
CA PHE A 195 -13.15 10.67 0.85
C PHE A 195 -12.26 10.48 2.09
N PRO A 196 -12.47 9.44 2.93
CA PRO A 196 -11.62 9.24 4.08
C PRO A 196 -10.15 8.96 3.72
N ILE A 197 -9.86 8.29 2.59
CA ILE A 197 -8.48 8.08 2.13
C ILE A 197 -7.84 9.39 1.68
N MET A 198 -8.57 10.26 0.96
CA MET A 198 -8.09 11.59 0.57
C MET A 198 -7.76 12.44 1.82
N GLU A 199 -8.67 12.48 2.78
CA GLU A 199 -8.49 13.21 4.04
C GLU A 199 -7.31 12.65 4.85
N ALA A 200 -7.16 11.32 4.90
CA ALA A 200 -6.04 10.66 5.57
C ALA A 200 -4.69 10.96 4.90
N GLY A 201 -4.65 11.11 3.56
CA GLY A 201 -3.46 11.52 2.84
C GLY A 201 -3.00 12.93 3.21
N GLU A 202 -3.91 13.90 3.19
CA GLU A 202 -3.61 15.27 3.59
C GLU A 202 -3.23 15.35 5.08
N TRP A 203 -3.93 14.62 5.94
CA TRP A 203 -3.62 14.54 7.36
C TRP A 203 -2.23 13.94 7.61
N ALA A 204 -1.82 12.92 6.87
CA ALA A 204 -0.48 12.33 6.97
C ALA A 204 0.62 13.35 6.63
N ILE A 205 0.43 14.17 5.59
CA ILE A 205 1.37 15.24 5.23
C ILE A 205 1.53 16.25 6.38
N GLN A 206 0.41 16.66 6.99
CA GLN A 206 0.39 17.64 8.08
C GLN A 206 1.01 17.10 9.37
N ASN A 207 0.97 15.79 9.59
CA ASN A 207 1.46 15.12 10.79
C ASN A 207 2.75 14.31 10.57
N ALA A 208 3.43 14.50 9.45
CA ALA A 208 4.62 13.72 9.08
C ALA A 208 5.76 13.82 10.09
N ASN A 209 5.84 14.92 10.85
CA ASN A 209 6.79 15.09 11.94
C ASN A 209 6.58 14.13 13.13
N ARG A 210 5.43 13.46 13.19
CA ARG A 210 5.09 12.44 14.20
C ARG A 210 5.47 11.02 13.76
N LEU A 211 5.90 10.82 12.52
CA LEU A 211 6.46 9.54 12.10
C LEU A 211 7.67 9.21 12.99
N ASN A 212 7.68 8.00 13.52
CA ASN A 212 8.68 7.53 14.47
C ASN A 212 9.43 6.27 14.01
N THR A 213 9.05 5.73 12.86
CA THR A 213 9.65 4.55 12.25
C THR A 213 10.39 4.95 10.96
N LYS A 214 11.60 4.42 10.76
CA LYS A 214 12.35 4.63 9.51
C LYS A 214 11.47 4.28 8.33
N THR A 215 11.35 5.19 7.38
CA THR A 215 10.42 5.05 6.25
C THR A 215 11.11 5.37 4.93
N LEU A 216 11.09 4.40 4.01
CA LEU A 216 11.51 4.58 2.63
C LEU A 216 10.30 5.00 1.79
N LEU A 217 10.43 6.12 1.10
CA LEU A 217 9.46 6.65 0.16
C LEU A 217 10.00 6.54 -1.26
N LEU A 218 9.24 5.98 -2.18
CA LEU A 218 9.57 5.98 -3.61
C LEU A 218 8.40 6.54 -4.40
N HIS A 219 8.66 7.42 -5.36
CA HIS A 219 7.62 7.99 -6.21
C HIS A 219 8.15 8.31 -7.61
N GLY A 220 7.35 8.03 -8.63
CA GLY A 220 7.66 8.38 -10.01
C GLY A 220 7.31 9.83 -10.32
N THR A 221 8.24 10.59 -10.93
CA THR A 221 7.97 12.00 -11.28
C THR A 221 6.97 12.16 -12.42
N GLY A 222 6.74 11.08 -13.20
CA GLY A 222 5.73 10.99 -14.27
C GLY A 222 4.38 10.42 -13.81
N ASP A 223 4.17 10.20 -12.50
CA ASP A 223 2.89 9.69 -11.98
C ASP A 223 1.75 10.68 -12.24
N LYS A 224 0.77 10.24 -13.04
CA LYS A 224 -0.41 11.03 -13.42
C LYS A 224 -1.64 10.73 -12.55
N ILE A 225 -1.51 9.80 -11.59
CA ILE A 225 -2.57 9.39 -10.67
C ILE A 225 -2.39 10.09 -9.33
N ILE A 226 -1.19 9.99 -8.74
CA ILE A 226 -0.86 10.57 -7.44
C ILE A 226 0.25 11.61 -7.60
N ASP A 227 0.07 12.76 -6.97
CA ASP A 227 1.03 13.88 -7.03
C ASP A 227 2.28 13.56 -6.19
N TYR A 228 3.41 13.32 -6.86
CA TYR A 228 4.69 13.04 -6.19
C TYR A 228 5.17 14.19 -5.29
N ARG A 229 4.76 15.43 -5.59
CA ARG A 229 5.10 16.61 -4.77
C ARG A 229 4.47 16.52 -3.37
N ALA A 230 3.35 15.80 -3.22
CA ALA A 230 2.77 15.51 -1.92
C ALA A 230 3.68 14.59 -1.10
N THR A 231 4.34 13.62 -1.74
CA THR A 231 5.35 12.76 -1.11
C THR A 231 6.60 13.54 -0.72
N GLU A 232 7.08 14.45 -1.58
CA GLU A 232 8.18 15.37 -1.22
C GLU A 232 7.82 16.24 -0.01
N LYS A 233 6.58 16.76 0.04
CA LYS A 233 6.11 17.57 1.17
C LYS A 233 6.07 16.76 2.46
N LEU A 234 5.59 15.52 2.41
CA LEU A 234 5.63 14.62 3.57
C LEU A 234 7.07 14.38 4.02
N HIS A 235 7.98 14.10 3.08
CA HIS A 235 9.40 13.90 3.38
C HIS A 235 10.02 15.13 4.05
N LYS A 236 9.82 16.32 3.51
CA LYS A 236 10.33 17.58 4.08
C LYS A 236 9.84 17.83 5.51
N ASN A 237 8.67 17.32 5.85
CA ASN A 237 8.07 17.46 7.19
C ASN A 237 8.46 16.34 8.18
N SER A 238 9.25 15.34 7.75
CA SER A 238 9.64 14.19 8.58
C SER A 238 11.15 14.10 8.73
N LYS A 239 11.61 13.62 9.89
CA LYS A 239 13.04 13.39 10.19
C LYS A 239 13.49 11.93 9.98
N VAL A 240 12.55 11.03 9.72
CA VAL A 240 12.80 9.57 9.67
C VAL A 240 12.53 8.97 8.29
N THR A 241 12.26 9.81 7.29
CA THR A 241 12.00 9.36 5.93
C THR A 241 13.22 9.53 5.03
N GLU A 242 13.41 8.58 4.13
CA GLU A 242 14.32 8.61 2.99
C GLU A 242 13.47 8.64 1.72
N LEU A 243 13.75 9.53 0.77
CA LEU A 243 12.96 9.70 -0.45
C LEU A 243 13.80 9.44 -1.69
N HIS A 244 13.30 8.57 -2.58
CA HIS A 244 13.81 8.35 -3.92
C HIS A 244 12.75 8.73 -4.94
N LEU A 245 13.02 9.75 -5.74
CA LEU A 245 12.22 10.10 -6.91
C LEU A 245 12.76 9.35 -8.12
N ILE A 246 11.90 8.62 -8.80
CA ILE A 246 12.23 7.88 -10.02
C ILE A 246 11.82 8.74 -11.21
N GLU A 247 12.81 9.29 -11.90
CA GLU A 247 12.59 10.23 -13.00
C GLU A 247 11.75 9.62 -14.12
N GLY A 248 10.67 10.33 -14.50
CA GLY A 248 9.71 9.87 -15.51
C GLY A 248 8.93 8.61 -15.14
N GLY A 249 9.15 8.03 -13.94
CA GLY A 249 8.46 6.82 -13.49
C GLY A 249 6.94 7.05 -13.36
N TYR A 250 6.13 6.06 -13.77
CA TYR A 250 4.69 6.08 -13.62
C TYR A 250 4.28 5.48 -12.25
N HIS A 251 2.97 5.26 -12.07
CA HIS A 251 2.40 4.94 -10.76
C HIS A 251 2.91 3.63 -10.16
N GLU A 252 2.89 2.54 -10.92
CA GLU A 252 3.33 1.20 -10.46
C GLU A 252 4.83 1.00 -10.69
N LEU A 253 5.70 1.68 -9.93
CA LEU A 253 7.16 1.63 -10.10
C LEU A 253 7.74 0.21 -10.16
N HIS A 254 7.10 -0.75 -9.50
CA HIS A 254 7.51 -2.16 -9.49
C HIS A 254 7.16 -2.91 -10.79
N LYS A 255 6.34 -2.32 -11.65
CA LYS A 255 5.91 -2.83 -12.96
C LYS A 255 6.12 -1.82 -14.08
N ASP A 256 6.96 -0.81 -13.85
CA ASP A 256 7.28 0.24 -14.82
C ASP A 256 8.69 0.08 -15.39
N VAL A 257 9.03 0.88 -16.38
CA VAL A 257 10.41 0.97 -16.91
C VAL A 257 11.36 1.31 -15.77
N GLY A 258 12.40 0.50 -15.59
CA GLY A 258 13.33 0.65 -14.48
C GLY A 258 12.89 0.02 -13.15
N SER A 259 11.87 -0.85 -13.16
CA SER A 259 11.39 -1.58 -11.99
C SER A 259 12.51 -2.30 -11.22
N LYS A 260 13.52 -2.83 -11.94
CA LYS A 260 14.70 -3.45 -11.32
C LYS A 260 15.41 -2.47 -10.38
N ASN A 261 15.66 -1.24 -10.80
CA ASN A 261 16.30 -0.22 -9.94
C ASN A 261 15.43 0.08 -8.69
N THR A 262 14.12 0.24 -8.86
CA THR A 262 13.20 0.41 -7.74
C THR A 262 13.30 -0.72 -6.73
N LEU A 263 13.32 -1.97 -7.21
CA LEU A 263 13.43 -3.15 -6.35
C LEU A 263 14.81 -3.28 -5.71
N ASP A 264 15.88 -2.87 -6.39
CA ASP A 264 17.23 -2.87 -5.82
C ASP A 264 17.36 -1.84 -4.68
N ILE A 265 16.80 -0.64 -4.83
CA ILE A 265 16.72 0.35 -3.75
C ILE A 265 15.99 -0.24 -2.54
N ILE A 266 14.83 -0.85 -2.74
CA ILE A 266 14.05 -1.50 -1.69
C ILE A 266 14.88 -2.59 -0.99
N GLY A 267 15.53 -3.46 -1.75
CA GLY A 267 16.32 -4.56 -1.21
C GLY A 267 17.53 -4.08 -0.40
N ILE A 268 18.26 -3.08 -0.89
CA ILE A 268 19.40 -2.48 -0.18
C ILE A 268 18.92 -1.88 1.15
N TRP A 269 17.84 -1.11 1.11
CA TRP A 269 17.29 -0.47 2.31
C TRP A 269 16.84 -1.50 3.37
N LEU A 270 16.20 -2.60 2.94
CA LEU A 270 15.79 -3.69 3.82
C LEU A 270 16.97 -4.41 4.46
N ARG A 271 18.02 -4.74 3.68
CA ARG A 271 19.26 -5.35 4.22
C ARG A 271 19.88 -4.48 5.31
N ASN A 272 20.07 -3.20 5.01
CA ASN A 272 20.65 -2.24 5.97
C ASN A 272 19.80 -2.14 7.24
N SER A 273 18.48 -2.17 7.10
CA SER A 273 17.54 -2.11 8.24
C SER A 273 17.57 -3.38 9.08
N LEU A 274 17.69 -4.56 8.43
CA LEU A 274 17.84 -5.84 9.11
C LEU A 274 19.19 -5.92 9.87
N ASP A 275 20.27 -5.51 9.24
CA ASP A 275 21.61 -5.54 9.84
C ASP A 275 21.68 -4.60 11.06
N LEU A 276 21.08 -3.41 10.96
CA LEU A 276 20.96 -2.50 12.09
C LEU A 276 20.15 -3.11 13.24
N PHE A 277 19.03 -3.77 12.96
CA PHE A 277 18.22 -4.41 13.98
C PHE A 277 18.97 -5.51 14.74
N TYR A 278 19.80 -6.28 14.05
CA TYR A 278 20.57 -7.36 14.67
C TYR A 278 21.88 -6.89 15.33
N SER A 279 22.44 -5.74 14.93
CA SER A 279 23.60 -5.16 15.59
C SER A 279 23.28 -4.49 16.94
N GLN A 280 22.01 -4.20 17.20
CA GLN A 280 21.55 -3.58 18.46
C GLN A 280 21.06 -4.60 19.52
N LYS A 281 21.11 -5.91 19.19
CA LYS A 281 20.79 -7.01 20.10
C LYS A 281 22.04 -7.70 20.60
#